data_c8e122bbd8b74cb55606dd06f7b71ec9
#
_entry.id   c8e122bbd8b74cb55606dd06f7b71ec9
#
_cell.length_a   1.000
_cell.length_b   1.000
_cell.length_c   1.000
_cell.angle_alpha   90.00
_cell.angle_beta   90.00
_cell.angle_gamma   90.00
#
_symmetry.space_group_name_H-M   'P 1'
#
loop_
_entity.id
_entity.type
_entity.pdbx_description
1 polymer ?
#
loop_
_entity_poly.entity_id
_entity_poly.type
_entity_poly.pdbx_seq_one_letter_code
_entity_poly.pdbx_strand_id
1 'polypeptide(L)'
;MFKVTRLIHLTSGLDPAHVERFTAQLRQALAGAERHLVEPTLAGSRNGGDILLHAQFRTEAGWFEAQPHLDALLAGVQVVHVDGVDYRPKSAASVTSHGSVYRTLLVAVAPETPAAVIEAFEADLLLMPRFVHTIAAYQLSRPERTLGAARWTHIFEQEFTDEAGLMGAYLMHPIHWARVDRWFDPECPEFIVRERICHSYCRTATPVLDDSPG
;
A
#
# COMPACT_ATOMS: atom_id res chain seq x y z
N MET A 1 -7.00 -10.63 -12.02
CA MET A 1 -6.96 -9.22 -11.55
C MET A 1 -5.52 -8.73 -11.52
N PHE A 2 -5.25 -7.50 -11.95
CA PHE A 2 -3.94 -6.85 -11.91
C PHE A 2 -4.05 -5.58 -11.07
N LYS A 3 -3.12 -5.37 -10.13
CA LYS A 3 -3.15 -4.25 -9.18
C LYS A 3 -1.93 -3.36 -9.33
N VAL A 4 -2.12 -2.08 -9.10
CA VAL A 4 -1.09 -1.04 -9.18
C VAL A 4 -1.21 -0.11 -7.99
N THR A 5 -0.10 0.15 -7.30
CA THR A 5 -0.05 1.11 -6.20
C THR A 5 1.07 2.11 -6.43
N ARG A 6 0.80 3.39 -6.21
CA ARG A 6 1.77 4.49 -6.31
C ARG A 6 1.66 5.38 -5.06
N LEU A 7 2.80 5.67 -4.47
CA LEU A 7 2.96 6.61 -3.36
C LEU A 7 3.66 7.85 -3.95
N ILE A 8 2.89 8.91 -4.13
CA ILE A 8 3.31 10.07 -4.93
C ILE A 8 3.73 11.19 -3.98
N HIS A 9 5.00 11.58 -4.06
CA HIS A 9 5.55 12.70 -3.31
C HIS A 9 5.53 13.96 -4.16
N LEU A 10 4.94 15.00 -3.66
CA LEU A 10 4.77 16.27 -4.35
C LEU A 10 5.85 17.28 -3.96
N THR A 11 6.07 18.25 -4.83
CA THR A 11 6.86 19.44 -4.52
C THR A 11 6.22 20.18 -3.34
N SER A 12 7.02 20.56 -2.36
CA SER A 12 6.54 21.32 -1.19
C SER A 12 6.00 22.69 -1.59
N GLY A 13 4.95 23.14 -0.90
CA GLY A 13 4.38 24.48 -1.09
C GLY A 13 3.47 24.63 -2.31
N LEU A 14 3.00 23.52 -2.90
CA LEU A 14 1.98 23.59 -3.94
C LEU A 14 0.66 24.19 -3.38
N ASP A 15 0.00 24.98 -4.19
CA ASP A 15 -1.35 25.48 -3.91
C ASP A 15 -2.33 24.30 -3.78
N PRO A 16 -3.16 24.25 -2.72
CA PRO A 16 -4.17 23.20 -2.53
C PRO A 16 -5.06 22.96 -3.74
N ALA A 17 -5.48 24.00 -4.44
CA ALA A 17 -6.28 23.88 -5.66
C ALA A 17 -5.49 23.21 -6.81
N HIS A 18 -4.16 23.36 -6.84
CA HIS A 18 -3.31 22.64 -7.78
C HIS A 18 -3.27 21.15 -7.45
N VAL A 19 -3.08 20.82 -6.17
CA VAL A 19 -3.08 19.40 -5.70
C VAL A 19 -4.41 18.73 -6.01
N GLU A 20 -5.54 19.42 -5.77
CA GLU A 20 -6.88 18.90 -6.08
C GLU A 20 -7.06 18.63 -7.59
N ARG A 21 -6.68 19.57 -8.44
CA ARG A 21 -6.71 19.38 -9.91
C ARG A 21 -5.85 18.22 -10.36
N PHE A 22 -4.63 18.12 -9.81
CA PHE A 22 -3.73 17.01 -10.13
C PHE A 22 -4.30 15.66 -9.69
N THR A 23 -4.87 15.58 -8.48
CA THR A 23 -5.56 14.39 -7.99
C THR A 23 -6.74 14.00 -8.89
N ALA A 24 -7.51 14.98 -9.40
CA ALA A 24 -8.59 14.73 -10.36
C ALA A 24 -8.06 14.19 -11.70
N GLN A 25 -6.93 14.70 -12.19
CA GLN A 25 -6.28 14.18 -13.40
C GLN A 25 -5.79 12.73 -13.23
N LEU A 26 -5.21 12.40 -12.07
CA LEU A 26 -4.82 11.02 -11.75
C LEU A 26 -6.04 10.07 -11.73
N ARG A 27 -7.16 10.48 -11.13
CA ARG A 27 -8.42 9.72 -11.17
C ARG A 27 -8.91 9.51 -12.60
N GLN A 28 -8.85 10.55 -13.44
CA GLN A 28 -9.25 10.47 -14.84
C GLN A 28 -8.35 9.51 -15.63
N ALA A 29 -7.04 9.48 -15.38
CA ALA A 29 -6.12 8.54 -16.01
C ALA A 29 -6.44 7.08 -15.69
N LEU A 30 -7.13 6.82 -14.57
CA LEU A 30 -7.55 5.51 -14.10
C LEU A 30 -9.01 5.16 -14.41
N ALA A 31 -9.70 5.93 -15.26
CA ALA A 31 -11.13 5.71 -15.57
C ALA A 31 -11.41 4.33 -16.19
N GLY A 32 -10.41 3.68 -16.79
CA GLY A 32 -10.49 2.30 -17.30
C GLY A 32 -10.26 1.20 -16.27
N ALA A 33 -9.91 1.55 -15.03
CA ALA A 33 -9.78 0.57 -13.94
C ALA A 33 -11.15 0.11 -13.44
N GLU A 34 -11.25 -1.14 -13.00
CA GLU A 34 -12.48 -1.64 -12.35
C GLU A 34 -12.75 -0.93 -11.03
N ARG A 35 -11.67 -0.64 -10.30
CA ARG A 35 -11.68 0.15 -9.06
C ARG A 35 -10.42 0.99 -8.99
N HIS A 36 -10.54 2.16 -8.43
CA HIS A 36 -9.39 2.99 -8.10
C HIS A 36 -9.65 3.86 -6.88
N LEU A 37 -8.57 4.14 -6.17
CA LEU A 37 -8.49 5.05 -5.06
C LEU A 37 -7.36 6.03 -5.37
N VAL A 38 -7.62 7.33 -5.29
CA VAL A 38 -6.59 8.38 -5.40
C VAL A 38 -6.94 9.43 -4.37
N GLU A 39 -6.27 9.39 -3.23
CA GLU A 39 -6.61 10.24 -2.10
C GLU A 39 -5.35 10.83 -1.45
N PRO A 40 -5.44 12.03 -0.87
CA PRO A 40 -4.40 12.57 -0.01
C PRO A 40 -4.14 11.64 1.17
N THR A 41 -2.87 11.50 1.52
CA THR A 41 -2.49 10.69 2.69
C THR A 41 -2.82 11.39 3.99
N LEU A 42 -3.11 10.62 5.03
CA LEU A 42 -3.35 11.12 6.37
C LEU A 42 -2.03 11.41 7.11
N ALA A 43 -2.11 12.29 8.09
CA ALA A 43 -0.98 12.59 8.97
C ALA A 43 -0.47 11.32 9.68
N GLY A 44 0.86 11.18 9.78
CA GLY A 44 1.50 9.98 10.32
C GLY A 44 1.92 8.96 9.26
N SER A 45 1.56 9.13 7.99
CA SER A 45 2.13 8.36 6.89
C SER A 45 3.66 8.53 6.86
N ARG A 46 4.39 7.40 6.80
CA ARG A 46 5.86 7.41 6.79
C ARG A 46 6.37 6.99 5.42
N ASN A 47 7.08 7.87 4.73
CA ASN A 47 7.51 7.65 3.34
C ASN A 47 6.33 7.30 2.41
N GLY A 48 5.12 7.66 2.80
CA GLY A 48 3.89 7.22 2.14
C GLY A 48 3.42 8.14 1.00
N GLY A 49 4.18 9.20 0.71
CA GLY A 49 3.79 10.22 -0.27
C GLY A 49 2.73 11.18 0.27
N ASP A 50 2.38 12.14 -0.56
CA ASP A 50 1.30 13.11 -0.31
C ASP A 50 -0.03 12.61 -0.89
N ILE A 51 0.05 11.74 -1.91
CA ILE A 51 -1.11 11.11 -2.54
C ILE A 51 -0.85 9.59 -2.58
N LEU A 52 -1.81 8.81 -2.08
CA LEU A 52 -1.89 7.37 -2.26
C LEU A 52 -2.82 7.06 -3.43
N LEU A 53 -2.27 6.40 -4.45
CA LEU A 53 -3.00 5.89 -5.60
C LEU A 53 -2.98 4.36 -5.58
N HIS A 54 -4.16 3.74 -5.67
CA HIS A 54 -4.32 2.32 -5.87
C HIS A 54 -5.33 2.07 -6.99
N ALA A 55 -5.06 1.13 -7.88
CA ALA A 55 -5.95 0.78 -8.98
C ALA A 55 -5.97 -0.73 -9.23
N GLN A 56 -7.13 -1.24 -9.60
CA GLN A 56 -7.39 -2.64 -9.93
C GLN A 56 -7.91 -2.73 -11.37
N PHE A 57 -7.27 -3.54 -12.17
CA PHE A 57 -7.64 -3.81 -13.55
C PHE A 57 -8.00 -5.28 -13.71
N ARG A 58 -8.96 -5.58 -14.56
CA ARG A 58 -9.32 -6.95 -14.88
C ARG A 58 -8.14 -7.73 -15.43
N THR A 59 -7.32 -7.08 -16.26
CA THR A 59 -6.15 -7.68 -16.92
C THR A 59 -4.97 -6.72 -16.85
N GLU A 60 -3.76 -7.25 -17.02
CA GLU A 60 -2.55 -6.44 -17.18
C GLU A 60 -2.59 -5.60 -18.46
N ALA A 61 -3.25 -6.07 -19.53
CA ALA A 61 -3.42 -5.29 -20.74
C ALA A 61 -4.20 -3.99 -20.48
N GLY A 62 -5.28 -4.05 -19.67
CA GLY A 62 -6.00 -2.84 -19.26
C GLY A 62 -5.14 -1.85 -18.48
N TRP A 63 -4.19 -2.35 -17.68
CA TRP A 63 -3.19 -1.48 -17.05
C TRP A 63 -2.27 -0.85 -18.08
N PHE A 64 -1.73 -1.60 -19.05
CA PHE A 64 -0.84 -1.07 -20.07
C PHE A 64 -1.49 -0.02 -20.97
N GLU A 65 -2.81 -0.04 -21.13
CA GLU A 65 -3.56 1.03 -21.82
C GLU A 65 -3.61 2.33 -21.00
N ALA A 66 -3.76 2.23 -19.67
CA ALA A 66 -3.81 3.39 -18.78
C ALA A 66 -2.43 3.96 -18.43
N GLN A 67 -1.42 3.10 -18.34
CA GLN A 67 -0.07 3.41 -17.85
C GLN A 67 0.59 4.62 -18.52
N PRO A 68 0.62 4.77 -19.87
CA PRO A 68 1.29 5.90 -20.51
C PRO A 68 0.72 7.27 -20.08
N HIS A 69 -0.59 7.34 -19.86
CA HIS A 69 -1.23 8.57 -19.40
C HIS A 69 -0.87 8.86 -17.95
N LEU A 70 -0.90 7.85 -17.09
CA LEU A 70 -0.47 7.99 -15.70
C LEU A 70 1.01 8.39 -15.61
N ASP A 71 1.89 7.71 -16.34
CA ASP A 71 3.33 7.99 -16.33
C ASP A 71 3.65 9.42 -16.80
N ALA A 72 2.92 9.92 -17.81
CA ALA A 72 3.04 11.31 -18.25
C ALA A 72 2.68 12.34 -17.15
N LEU A 73 1.64 12.05 -16.36
CA LEU A 73 1.26 12.89 -15.21
C LEU A 73 2.32 12.81 -14.10
N LEU A 74 2.83 11.61 -13.80
CA LEU A 74 3.84 11.38 -12.77
C LEU A 74 5.22 11.94 -13.13
N ALA A 75 5.51 12.17 -14.41
CA ALA A 75 6.72 12.87 -14.87
C ALA A 75 6.62 14.40 -14.76
N GLY A 76 5.49 14.95 -14.34
CA GLY A 76 5.26 16.38 -14.19
C GLY A 76 6.11 17.01 -13.07
N VAL A 77 6.42 18.29 -13.21
CA VAL A 77 7.31 19.05 -12.28
C VAL A 77 6.80 19.13 -10.85
N GLN A 78 5.53 18.86 -10.63
CA GLN A 78 4.91 18.81 -9.31
C GLN A 78 5.22 17.51 -8.55
N VAL A 79 5.76 16.48 -9.21
CA VAL A 79 6.11 15.20 -8.60
C VAL A 79 7.60 15.13 -8.39
N VAL A 80 8.05 14.93 -7.15
CA VAL A 80 9.48 14.84 -6.82
C VAL A 80 9.95 13.39 -6.69
N HIS A 81 9.02 12.47 -6.35
CA HIS A 81 9.35 11.06 -6.19
C HIS A 81 8.09 10.20 -6.24
N VAL A 82 8.23 8.97 -6.71
CA VAL A 82 7.17 7.95 -6.66
C VAL A 82 7.77 6.63 -6.21
N ASP A 83 7.26 6.07 -5.12
CA ASP A 83 7.43 4.67 -4.79
C ASP A 83 6.21 3.88 -5.28
N GLY A 84 6.39 2.63 -5.70
CA GLY A 84 5.24 1.88 -6.17
C GLY A 84 5.51 0.44 -6.56
N VAL A 85 4.42 -0.27 -6.79
CA VAL A 85 4.43 -1.70 -7.15
C VAL A 85 3.30 -2.03 -8.12
N ASP A 86 3.56 -3.03 -8.98
CA ASP A 86 2.56 -3.68 -9.82
C ASP A 86 2.57 -5.18 -9.50
N TYR A 87 1.40 -5.80 -9.38
CA TYR A 87 1.30 -7.18 -8.92
C TYR A 87 -0.01 -7.86 -9.29
N ARG A 88 0.03 -9.19 -9.29
CA ARG A 88 -1.16 -10.05 -9.27
C ARG A 88 -1.26 -10.68 -7.89
N PRO A 89 -2.35 -10.44 -7.15
CA PRO A 89 -2.59 -11.17 -5.91
C PRO A 89 -2.71 -12.67 -6.20
N LYS A 90 -2.08 -13.50 -5.36
CA LYS A 90 -2.17 -14.96 -5.48
C LYS A 90 -3.46 -15.53 -4.86
N SER A 91 -4.12 -14.76 -4.03
CA SER A 91 -5.39 -15.10 -3.37
C SER A 91 -6.31 -13.90 -3.34
N ALA A 92 -7.61 -14.12 -3.22
CA ALA A 92 -8.57 -13.08 -2.91
C ALA A 92 -8.19 -12.37 -1.60
N ALA A 93 -8.64 -11.13 -1.43
CA ALA A 93 -8.54 -10.44 -0.15
C ALA A 93 -9.42 -11.15 0.90
N SER A 94 -8.98 -11.14 2.15
CA SER A 94 -9.84 -11.56 3.26
C SER A 94 -10.63 -10.36 3.74
N VAL A 95 -11.95 -10.44 3.63
CA VAL A 95 -12.87 -9.35 3.96
C VAL A 95 -13.85 -9.82 5.03
N THR A 96 -13.90 -9.12 6.16
CA THR A 96 -14.88 -9.36 7.22
C THR A 96 -15.95 -8.27 7.28
N SER A 97 -15.58 -7.05 6.90
CA SER A 97 -16.46 -5.88 6.80
C SER A 97 -15.79 -4.83 5.90
N HIS A 98 -16.40 -3.64 5.82
CA HIS A 98 -15.80 -2.52 5.10
C HIS A 98 -15.20 -1.53 6.07
N GLY A 99 -14.04 -0.99 5.70
CA GLY A 99 -13.33 0.04 6.44
C GLY A 99 -13.52 1.43 5.84
N SER A 100 -13.16 2.45 6.62
CA SER A 100 -13.13 3.84 6.16
C SER A 100 -11.71 4.41 6.00
N VAL A 101 -10.69 3.59 6.33
CA VAL A 101 -9.27 3.92 6.14
C VAL A 101 -8.60 2.77 5.40
N TYR A 102 -8.02 3.08 4.25
CA TYR A 102 -7.19 2.15 3.49
C TYR A 102 -5.72 2.43 3.77
N ARG A 103 -4.96 1.38 4.01
CA ARG A 103 -3.52 1.41 4.26
C ARG A 103 -2.78 0.48 3.32
N THR A 104 -1.63 0.93 2.81
CA THR A 104 -0.64 0.10 2.15
C THR A 104 0.71 0.20 2.85
N LEU A 105 1.36 -0.95 3.03
CA LEU A 105 2.73 -1.06 3.54
C LEU A 105 3.60 -1.67 2.45
N LEU A 106 4.62 -0.95 1.98
CA LEU A 106 5.66 -1.49 1.11
C LEU A 106 6.91 -1.79 1.93
N VAL A 107 7.45 -2.99 1.79
CA VAL A 107 8.70 -3.40 2.45
C VAL A 107 9.65 -4.07 1.48
N ALA A 108 10.94 -3.89 1.72
CA ALA A 108 12.03 -4.56 1.04
C ALA A 108 12.74 -5.49 2.02
N VAL A 109 12.52 -6.79 1.88
CA VAL A 109 13.23 -7.82 2.63
C VAL A 109 14.63 -7.99 2.01
N ALA A 110 15.65 -8.15 2.84
CA ALA A 110 17.03 -8.34 2.41
C ALA A 110 17.14 -9.52 1.42
N PRO A 111 17.84 -9.34 0.28
CA PRO A 111 17.86 -10.32 -0.81
C PRO A 111 18.36 -11.73 -0.43
N GLU A 112 19.25 -11.79 0.57
CA GLU A 112 19.84 -13.05 1.06
C GLU A 112 18.96 -13.81 2.04
N THR A 113 17.75 -13.30 2.36
CA THR A 113 16.87 -13.90 3.35
C THR A 113 16.36 -15.28 2.88
N PRO A 114 16.56 -16.35 3.66
CA PRO A 114 16.07 -17.68 3.31
C PRO A 114 14.54 -17.72 3.18
N ALA A 115 14.04 -18.56 2.27
CA ALA A 115 12.59 -18.68 2.01
C ALA A 115 11.78 -18.99 3.29
N ALA A 116 12.26 -19.90 4.14
CA ALA A 116 11.59 -20.25 5.39
C ALA A 116 11.48 -19.05 6.37
N VAL A 117 12.47 -18.14 6.34
CA VAL A 117 12.44 -16.91 7.16
C VAL A 117 11.41 -15.93 6.60
N ILE A 118 11.32 -15.81 5.27
CA ILE A 118 10.30 -14.99 4.62
C ILE A 118 8.90 -15.53 4.92
N GLU A 119 8.69 -16.85 4.89
CA GLU A 119 7.42 -17.48 5.25
C GLU A 119 7.04 -17.19 6.72
N ALA A 120 8.00 -17.23 7.64
CA ALA A 120 7.78 -16.87 9.04
C ALA A 120 7.42 -15.38 9.20
N PHE A 121 8.08 -14.50 8.47
CA PHE A 121 7.75 -13.07 8.41
C PHE A 121 6.32 -12.83 7.91
N GLU A 122 5.93 -13.45 6.79
CA GLU A 122 4.58 -13.34 6.26
C GLU A 122 3.52 -13.88 7.25
N ALA A 123 3.82 -15.00 7.91
CA ALA A 123 2.95 -15.59 8.93
C ALA A 123 2.75 -14.64 10.13
N ASP A 124 3.81 -13.98 10.59
CA ASP A 124 3.72 -13.00 11.68
C ASP A 124 2.93 -11.75 11.28
N LEU A 125 3.10 -11.24 10.05
CA LEU A 125 2.26 -10.15 9.53
C LEU A 125 0.78 -10.52 9.53
N LEU A 126 0.45 -11.75 9.15
CA LEU A 126 -0.92 -12.26 9.09
C LEU A 126 -1.52 -12.58 10.47
N LEU A 127 -0.74 -12.55 11.56
CA LEU A 127 -1.31 -12.55 12.91
C LEU A 127 -2.08 -11.26 13.21
N MET A 128 -1.67 -10.13 12.62
CA MET A 128 -2.33 -8.85 12.88
C MET A 128 -3.83 -8.90 12.58
N PRO A 129 -4.29 -9.23 11.35
CA PRO A 129 -5.72 -9.28 11.07
C PRO A 129 -6.46 -10.39 11.83
N ARG A 130 -5.75 -11.40 12.30
CA ARG A 130 -6.37 -12.46 13.12
C ARG A 130 -6.78 -11.96 14.51
N PHE A 131 -6.05 -11.02 15.09
CA PHE A 131 -6.24 -10.56 16.46
C PHE A 131 -6.67 -9.10 16.59
N VAL A 132 -6.40 -8.28 15.57
CA VAL A 132 -6.79 -6.87 15.54
C VAL A 132 -8.11 -6.74 14.77
N HIS A 133 -9.22 -6.76 15.49
CA HIS A 133 -10.56 -6.77 14.90
C HIS A 133 -10.97 -5.47 14.20
N THR A 134 -10.16 -4.41 14.33
CA THR A 134 -10.34 -3.17 13.55
C THR A 134 -9.81 -3.27 12.12
N ILE A 135 -9.08 -4.35 11.77
CA ILE A 135 -8.74 -4.67 10.39
C ILE A 135 -9.96 -5.33 9.75
N ALA A 136 -10.66 -4.59 8.92
CA ALA A 136 -11.90 -5.00 8.25
C ALA A 136 -11.64 -5.87 7.00
N ALA A 137 -10.55 -5.59 6.29
CA ALA A 137 -10.10 -6.37 5.14
C ALA A 137 -8.58 -6.31 5.01
N TYR A 138 -7.97 -7.33 4.41
CA TYR A 138 -6.53 -7.35 4.17
C TYR A 138 -6.12 -8.25 3.00
N GLN A 139 -4.96 -7.93 2.42
CA GLN A 139 -4.30 -8.75 1.42
C GLN A 139 -2.79 -8.58 1.50
N LEU A 140 -2.03 -9.67 1.57
CA LEU A 140 -0.57 -9.68 1.49
C LEU A 140 -0.16 -10.23 0.12
N SER A 141 0.66 -9.48 -0.61
CA SER A 141 1.11 -9.86 -1.94
C SER A 141 2.61 -9.60 -2.13
N ARG A 142 3.19 -10.27 -3.13
CA ARG A 142 4.56 -10.01 -3.59
C ARG A 142 4.50 -9.34 -4.97
N PRO A 143 5.13 -8.17 -5.13
CA PRO A 143 5.15 -7.44 -6.40
C PRO A 143 5.85 -8.20 -7.52
N GLU A 144 5.38 -8.00 -8.75
CA GLU A 144 6.03 -8.42 -9.98
C GLU A 144 6.97 -7.34 -10.53
N ARG A 145 6.58 -6.08 -10.37
CA ARG A 145 7.36 -4.90 -10.74
C ARG A 145 7.38 -3.89 -9.60
N THR A 146 8.50 -3.20 -9.48
CA THR A 146 8.71 -2.18 -8.46
C THR A 146 9.28 -0.93 -9.08
N LEU A 147 8.99 0.23 -8.49
CA LEU A 147 9.62 1.50 -8.84
C LEU A 147 9.88 2.31 -7.57
N GLY A 148 10.79 3.27 -7.66
CA GLY A 148 11.14 4.19 -6.59
C GLY A 148 12.43 3.83 -5.84
N ALA A 149 12.45 4.08 -4.53
CA ALA A 149 13.65 4.09 -3.72
C ALA A 149 14.20 2.70 -3.36
N ALA A 150 13.39 1.63 -3.47
CA ALA A 150 13.78 0.28 -3.09
C ALA A 150 13.19 -0.78 -4.03
N ARG A 151 13.82 -1.97 -4.00
CA ARG A 151 13.23 -3.16 -4.64
C ARG A 151 12.22 -3.79 -3.67
N TRP A 152 11.00 -3.29 -3.72
CA TRP A 152 9.91 -3.76 -2.87
C TRP A 152 9.66 -5.25 -3.06
N THR A 153 9.60 -6.01 -1.98
CA THR A 153 9.38 -7.47 -2.00
C THR A 153 7.98 -7.86 -1.57
N HIS A 154 7.33 -7.01 -0.76
CA HIS A 154 5.97 -7.22 -0.27
C HIS A 154 5.17 -5.93 -0.30
N ILE A 155 3.86 -6.10 -0.55
CA ILE A 155 2.84 -5.11 -0.29
C ILE A 155 1.80 -5.74 0.65
N PHE A 156 1.53 -5.07 1.77
CA PHE A 156 0.49 -5.46 2.70
C PHE A 156 -0.60 -4.38 2.72
N GLU A 157 -1.73 -4.73 2.13
CA GLU A 157 -2.92 -3.89 2.05
C GLU A 157 -3.85 -4.20 3.22
N GLN A 158 -4.45 -3.19 3.80
CA GLN A 158 -5.40 -3.33 4.90
C GLN A 158 -6.46 -2.24 4.83
N GLU A 159 -7.71 -2.58 5.15
CA GLU A 159 -8.76 -1.63 5.48
C GLU A 159 -9.01 -1.68 6.98
N PHE A 160 -9.12 -0.51 7.60
CA PHE A 160 -9.47 -0.38 9.02
C PHE A 160 -10.85 0.22 9.15
N THR A 161 -11.58 -0.17 10.20
CA THR A 161 -12.89 0.39 10.52
C THR A 161 -12.87 1.91 10.51
N ASP A 162 -11.82 2.49 11.09
CA ASP A 162 -11.58 3.92 11.19
C ASP A 162 -10.11 4.23 11.50
N GLU A 163 -9.79 5.52 11.63
CA GLU A 163 -8.45 6.00 11.95
C GLU A 163 -8.02 5.61 13.37
N ALA A 164 -8.94 5.55 14.34
CA ALA A 164 -8.65 5.10 15.71
C ALA A 164 -8.30 3.60 15.74
N GLY A 165 -8.91 2.80 14.87
CA GLY A 165 -8.58 1.39 14.70
C GLY A 165 -7.16 1.16 14.22
N LEU A 166 -6.66 2.02 13.31
CA LEU A 166 -5.27 2.00 12.86
C LEU A 166 -4.32 2.55 13.93
N MET A 167 -4.55 3.77 14.40
CA MET A 167 -3.60 4.48 15.25
C MET A 167 -3.59 3.97 16.70
N GLY A 168 -4.71 3.43 17.18
CA GLY A 168 -4.84 2.86 18.51
C GLY A 168 -4.73 1.34 18.50
N ALA A 169 -5.81 0.67 18.17
CA ALA A 169 -5.92 -0.79 18.31
C ALA A 169 -4.83 -1.57 17.56
N TYR A 170 -4.46 -1.15 16.35
CA TYR A 170 -3.42 -1.81 15.57
C TYR A 170 -2.01 -1.49 16.09
N LEU A 171 -1.63 -0.22 16.18
CA LEU A 171 -0.27 0.17 16.58
C LEU A 171 0.05 -0.18 18.03
N MET A 172 -0.96 -0.20 18.92
CA MET A 172 -0.78 -0.51 20.33
C MET A 172 -0.99 -1.98 20.67
N HIS A 173 -1.24 -2.84 19.68
CA HIS A 173 -1.50 -4.24 19.93
C HIS A 173 -0.22 -4.99 20.33
N PRO A 174 -0.24 -5.83 21.39
CA PRO A 174 0.95 -6.58 21.84
C PRO A 174 1.60 -7.44 20.75
N ILE A 175 0.82 -7.99 19.83
CA ILE A 175 1.35 -8.78 18.69
C ILE A 175 2.20 -7.90 17.76
N HIS A 176 1.83 -6.62 17.56
CA HIS A 176 2.62 -5.70 16.76
C HIS A 176 4.05 -5.63 17.33
N TRP A 177 4.18 -5.35 18.61
CA TRP A 177 5.48 -5.20 19.27
C TRP A 177 6.24 -6.52 19.44
N ALA A 178 5.53 -7.60 19.81
CA ALA A 178 6.18 -8.86 20.16
C ALA A 178 6.51 -9.74 18.95
N ARG A 179 5.83 -9.54 17.81
CA ARG A 179 5.96 -10.41 16.65
C ARG A 179 6.32 -9.68 15.37
N VAL A 180 5.72 -8.51 15.12
CA VAL A 180 5.92 -7.79 13.86
C VAL A 180 7.18 -6.93 13.93
N ASP A 181 7.36 -6.15 14.99
CA ASP A 181 8.46 -5.18 15.07
C ASP A 181 9.85 -5.81 15.00
N ARG A 182 10.03 -7.04 15.51
CA ARG A 182 11.31 -7.74 15.45
C ARG A 182 11.91 -7.89 14.05
N TRP A 183 11.06 -7.92 13.03
CA TRP A 183 11.50 -8.01 11.63
C TRP A 183 12.05 -6.70 11.09
N PHE A 184 11.78 -5.59 11.77
CA PHE A 184 12.12 -4.21 11.42
C PHE A 184 13.14 -3.58 12.38
N ASP A 185 13.40 -4.22 13.52
CA ASP A 185 14.28 -3.72 14.57
C ASP A 185 15.71 -4.27 14.39
N PRO A 186 16.72 -3.38 14.16
CA PRO A 186 18.10 -3.81 14.00
C PRO A 186 18.73 -4.47 15.24
N GLU A 187 18.11 -4.34 16.43
CA GLU A 187 18.55 -5.01 17.65
C GLU A 187 18.03 -6.46 17.75
N CYS A 188 17.09 -6.86 16.89
CA CYS A 188 16.54 -8.21 16.85
C CYS A 188 17.30 -9.12 15.87
N PRO A 189 17.55 -10.41 16.23
CA PRO A 189 18.21 -11.35 15.34
C PRO A 189 17.37 -11.68 14.09
N GLU A 190 16.07 -11.47 14.12
CA GLU A 190 15.14 -11.65 13.01
C GLU A 190 15.12 -10.47 12.02
N PHE A 191 15.88 -9.41 12.25
CA PHE A 191 15.91 -8.21 11.41
C PHE A 191 16.23 -8.49 9.94
N ILE A 192 15.22 -8.42 9.07
CA ILE A 192 15.33 -8.67 7.62
C ILE A 192 14.85 -7.49 6.75
N VAL A 193 14.05 -6.58 7.30
CA VAL A 193 13.61 -5.37 6.59
C VAL A 193 14.58 -4.24 6.92
N ARG A 194 15.69 -4.20 6.19
CA ARG A 194 16.85 -3.34 6.48
C ARG A 194 16.82 -2.01 5.75
N GLU A 195 15.99 -1.92 4.72
CA GLU A 195 15.89 -0.74 3.88
C GLU A 195 14.67 0.11 4.25
N ARG A 196 14.37 1.06 3.39
CA ARG A 196 13.20 1.92 3.50
C ARG A 196 11.91 1.10 3.60
N ILE A 197 11.01 1.51 4.47
CA ILE A 197 9.62 1.10 4.48
C ILE A 197 8.74 2.28 4.08
N CYS A 198 7.68 2.02 3.33
CA CYS A 198 6.65 3.00 3.05
C CYS A 198 5.35 2.59 3.74
N HIS A 199 4.88 3.44 4.62
CA HIS A 199 3.65 3.26 5.39
C HIS A 199 2.68 4.38 5.00
N SER A 200 1.76 4.09 4.11
CA SER A 200 0.83 5.06 3.54
C SER A 200 -0.61 4.68 3.86
N TYR A 201 -1.42 5.65 4.22
CA TYR A 201 -2.84 5.43 4.45
C TYR A 201 -3.65 6.70 4.18
N CYS A 202 -4.90 6.49 3.77
CA CYS A 202 -5.84 7.54 3.43
C CYS A 202 -7.26 7.13 3.80
N ARG A 203 -8.18 8.09 3.77
CA ARG A 203 -9.61 7.79 3.91
C ARG A 203 -10.17 7.20 2.62
N THR A 204 -11.14 6.32 2.76
CA THR A 204 -11.91 5.81 1.63
C THR A 204 -13.40 5.84 1.94
N ALA A 205 -14.20 6.20 0.93
CA ALA A 205 -15.66 6.17 1.02
C ALA A 205 -16.26 4.86 0.50
N THR A 206 -15.44 4.06 -0.21
CA THR A 206 -15.86 2.79 -0.81
C THR A 206 -14.82 1.72 -0.52
N PRO A 207 -15.22 0.43 -0.45
CA PRO A 207 -14.27 -0.66 -0.29
C PRO A 207 -13.20 -0.66 -1.39
N VAL A 208 -11.96 -0.82 -0.99
CA VAL A 208 -10.80 -0.96 -1.89
C VAL A 208 -10.48 -2.44 -2.08
N LEU A 209 -10.55 -3.21 -0.99
CA LEU A 209 -10.37 -4.65 -1.00
C LEU A 209 -11.73 -5.36 -1.07
N ASP A 210 -11.80 -6.40 -1.88
CA ASP A 210 -12.94 -7.29 -1.95
C ASP A 210 -12.50 -8.75 -2.04
N ASP A 211 -13.44 -9.66 -1.80
CA ASP A 211 -13.26 -11.10 -1.86
C ASP A 211 -13.45 -11.68 -3.27
N SER A 212 -13.54 -10.84 -4.30
CA SER A 212 -13.67 -11.29 -5.67
C SER A 212 -12.43 -12.10 -6.08
N PRO A 213 -12.60 -13.32 -6.55
CA PRO A 213 -11.47 -14.10 -7.07
C PRO A 213 -10.85 -13.38 -8.26
N GLY A 214 -9.52 -13.25 -8.24
CA GLY A 214 -8.73 -12.67 -9.32
C GLY A 214 -8.75 -13.47 -10.62
#